data_65536ba767222e0b1cc4663c7f84f60f
#
_entry.id   65536ba767222e0b1cc4663c7f84f60f
#
_cell.length_a   1.000
_cell.length_b   1.000
_cell.length_c   1.000
_cell.angle_alpha   90.00
_cell.angle_beta   90.00
_cell.angle_gamma   90.00
#
_symmetry.space_group_name_H-M   'P 1'
#
loop_
_entity.id
_entity.type
_entity.pdbx_description
1 polymer ?
#
loop_
_entity_poly.entity_id
_entity_poly.type
_entity_poly.pdbx_seq_one_letter_code
_entity_poly.pdbx_strand_id
1 'polypeptide(L)'
;MIYTDIMIIGGGPAGLSAAKTVSDYGVKSILVEKDRKLGGQLVKQTHRFFGSKKEKAGMRGFTIAQNIENEIRKSKSSEIWTDSTVLGLYEDGVVTVLRNGRMEKIKPKKTIVATGAFERYLAFENNDLPGVFGAGAVQTLMNVFGVLPGKKVLMVGSGNIGLIVSYQLIQAGAKVVQLVEAAPEIGGYLVHASKIARLGVPILTSATLKGVYGNGKVEKAVIHRVDERFNPIDGTEEEIEVDTVCLAVGLTPLNELVRMAGCEIVYSGELGGYVPLRDDFMQTSVNGLYCCGDASGIEEATSAMLSGSIAALHACYSVFPDIQDYQEQMQRLQSAL
;
A
#
# COMPACT_ATOMS: atom_id res chain seq x y z
N MET A 1 -18.88 14.00 21.18
CA MET A 1 -18.90 12.57 20.79
C MET A 1 -19.81 12.42 19.58
N ILE A 2 -19.29 11.92 18.47
CA ILE A 2 -20.05 11.65 17.25
C ILE A 2 -20.35 10.14 17.21
N TYR A 3 -21.56 9.75 16.81
CA TYR A 3 -21.97 8.34 16.71
C TYR A 3 -22.22 7.97 15.25
N THR A 4 -21.72 6.81 14.85
CA THR A 4 -21.96 6.23 13.52
C THR A 4 -22.10 4.71 13.63
N ASP A 5 -22.70 4.07 12.62
CA ASP A 5 -22.76 2.62 12.62
C ASP A 5 -21.42 2.00 12.25
N ILE A 6 -20.80 2.46 11.16
CA ILE A 6 -19.51 1.95 10.70
C ILE A 6 -18.52 3.12 10.51
N MET A 7 -17.30 2.95 11.00
CA MET A 7 -16.19 3.84 10.71
C MET A 7 -15.15 3.09 9.87
N ILE A 8 -14.67 3.74 8.82
CA ILE A 8 -13.64 3.20 7.93
C ILE A 8 -12.43 4.12 8.01
N ILE A 9 -11.26 3.56 8.31
CA ILE A 9 -10.01 4.29 8.51
C ILE A 9 -9.05 3.98 7.36
N GLY A 10 -8.82 4.98 6.50
CA GLY A 10 -8.02 4.88 5.29
C GLY A 10 -8.87 4.81 4.02
N GLY A 11 -8.61 5.70 3.07
CA GLY A 11 -9.31 5.82 1.79
C GLY A 11 -8.56 5.21 0.60
N GLY A 12 -7.69 4.21 0.85
CA GLY A 12 -7.01 3.42 -0.17
C GLY A 12 -7.94 2.39 -0.84
N PRO A 13 -7.39 1.45 -1.66
CA PRO A 13 -8.20 0.46 -2.38
C PRO A 13 -9.14 -0.34 -1.45
N ALA A 14 -8.66 -0.83 -0.32
CA ALA A 14 -9.46 -1.58 0.64
C ALA A 14 -10.56 -0.71 1.27
N GLY A 15 -10.19 0.48 1.77
CA GLY A 15 -11.15 1.39 2.42
C GLY A 15 -12.20 1.95 1.47
N LEU A 16 -11.83 2.26 0.21
CA LEU A 16 -12.79 2.65 -0.82
C LEU A 16 -13.78 1.54 -1.14
N SER A 17 -13.32 0.29 -1.28
CA SER A 17 -14.20 -0.87 -1.52
C SER A 17 -15.10 -1.14 -0.32
N ALA A 18 -14.55 -1.00 0.90
CA ALA A 18 -15.35 -1.09 2.12
C ALA A 18 -16.43 0.01 2.17
N ALA A 19 -16.06 1.27 1.92
CA ALA A 19 -17.02 2.37 1.96
C ALA A 19 -18.11 2.25 0.88
N LYS A 20 -17.73 1.76 -0.32
CA LYS A 20 -18.71 1.46 -1.37
C LYS A 20 -19.70 0.38 -0.92
N THR A 21 -19.21 -0.74 -0.39
CA THR A 21 -20.06 -1.82 0.10
C THR A 21 -21.01 -1.32 1.19
N VAL A 22 -20.52 -0.58 2.20
CA VAL A 22 -21.36 0.01 3.24
C VAL A 22 -22.42 0.95 2.65
N SER A 23 -22.03 1.74 1.67
CA SER A 23 -22.91 2.67 0.94
C SER A 23 -24.02 1.97 0.16
N ASP A 24 -23.69 0.83 -0.50
CA ASP A 24 -24.66 0.03 -1.27
C ASP A 24 -25.78 -0.54 -0.38
N TYR A 25 -25.47 -0.85 0.89
CA TYR A 25 -26.45 -1.29 1.89
C TYR A 25 -27.10 -0.15 2.68
N GLY A 26 -26.79 1.11 2.36
CA GLY A 26 -27.39 2.28 2.99
C GLY A 26 -27.05 2.48 4.48
N VAL A 27 -26.01 1.82 4.98
CA VAL A 27 -25.58 1.88 6.38
C VAL A 27 -24.85 3.19 6.65
N LYS A 28 -25.16 3.83 7.80
CA LYS A 28 -24.51 5.08 8.17
C LYS A 28 -23.02 4.89 8.43
N SER A 29 -22.17 5.62 7.72
CA SER A 29 -20.72 5.46 7.82
C SER A 29 -19.94 6.77 7.72
N ILE A 30 -18.73 6.73 8.27
CA ILE A 30 -17.73 7.79 8.14
C ILE A 30 -16.44 7.13 7.60
N LEU A 31 -15.99 7.56 6.41
CA LEU A 31 -14.69 7.23 5.85
C LEU A 31 -13.71 8.36 6.18
N VAL A 32 -12.62 8.05 6.88
CA VAL A 32 -11.58 9.01 7.27
C VAL A 32 -10.30 8.74 6.47
N GLU A 33 -9.78 9.77 5.82
CA GLU A 33 -8.54 9.73 5.04
C GLU A 33 -7.63 10.90 5.43
N LYS A 34 -6.35 10.60 5.67
CA LYS A 34 -5.35 11.61 6.04
C LYS A 34 -4.97 12.55 4.89
N ASP A 35 -5.00 12.03 3.67
CA ASP A 35 -4.69 12.80 2.48
C ASP A 35 -5.91 13.63 2.01
N ARG A 36 -5.66 14.66 1.20
CA ARG A 36 -6.71 15.51 0.61
C ARG A 36 -7.57 14.79 -0.42
N LYS A 37 -7.09 13.66 -0.95
CA LYS A 37 -7.76 12.86 -1.99
C LYS A 37 -7.81 11.41 -1.57
N LEU A 38 -8.93 10.76 -1.86
CA LEU A 38 -9.07 9.33 -1.73
C LEU A 38 -8.27 8.59 -2.81
N GLY A 39 -8.02 7.30 -2.59
CA GLY A 39 -7.40 6.38 -3.53
C GLY A 39 -6.11 5.75 -3.05
N GLY A 40 -5.43 6.31 -2.04
CA GLY A 40 -4.20 5.76 -1.51
C GLY A 40 -3.19 5.42 -2.62
N GLN A 41 -2.73 4.17 -2.70
CA GLN A 41 -1.77 3.76 -3.72
C GLN A 41 -2.36 3.76 -5.16
N LEU A 42 -3.69 3.68 -5.32
CA LEU A 42 -4.31 3.70 -6.65
C LEU A 42 -4.04 5.00 -7.41
N VAL A 43 -3.91 6.14 -6.71
CA VAL A 43 -3.66 7.44 -7.38
C VAL A 43 -2.31 7.51 -8.08
N LYS A 44 -1.36 6.68 -7.67
CA LYS A 44 0.00 6.60 -8.23
C LYS A 44 0.10 5.59 -9.38
N GLN A 45 -0.90 4.70 -9.52
CA GLN A 45 -0.88 3.61 -10.50
C GLN A 45 -1.38 4.08 -11.86
N THR A 46 -0.45 4.54 -12.68
CA THR A 46 -0.69 4.96 -14.07
C THR A 46 -0.73 3.80 -15.06
N HIS A 47 -0.24 2.63 -14.67
CA HIS A 47 -0.36 1.40 -15.46
C HIS A 47 -1.78 0.82 -15.41
N ARG A 48 -2.10 -0.06 -16.35
CA ARG A 48 -3.40 -0.74 -16.40
C ARG A 48 -3.36 -2.00 -15.53
N PHE A 49 -4.42 -2.24 -14.78
CA PHE A 49 -4.61 -3.44 -13.98
C PHE A 49 -4.68 -4.68 -14.88
N PHE A 50 -4.10 -5.76 -14.38
CA PHE A 50 -4.22 -7.10 -14.95
C PHE A 50 -5.36 -7.85 -14.27
N GLY A 51 -5.76 -9.02 -14.80
CA GLY A 51 -6.81 -9.85 -14.23
C GLY A 51 -8.08 -9.85 -15.06
N SER A 52 -9.23 -10.09 -14.44
CA SER A 52 -10.51 -10.17 -15.11
C SER A 52 -11.20 -8.79 -15.24
N LYS A 53 -12.18 -8.70 -16.13
CA LYS A 53 -13.02 -7.49 -16.25
C LYS A 53 -13.78 -7.18 -14.94
N LYS A 54 -14.11 -8.20 -14.13
CA LYS A 54 -14.76 -8.03 -12.82
C LYS A 54 -13.85 -7.28 -11.84
N GLU A 55 -12.55 -7.55 -11.88
CA GLU A 55 -11.51 -6.90 -11.07
C GLU A 55 -10.91 -5.66 -11.74
N LYS A 56 -11.68 -5.00 -12.63
CA LYS A 56 -11.28 -3.74 -13.27
C LYS A 56 -10.07 -3.84 -14.21
N ALA A 57 -9.77 -5.04 -14.76
CA ALA A 57 -8.69 -5.21 -15.74
C ALA A 57 -8.79 -4.21 -16.89
N GLY A 58 -7.64 -3.70 -17.32
CA GLY A 58 -7.53 -2.68 -18.38
C GLY A 58 -7.76 -1.23 -17.91
N MET A 59 -8.24 -1.00 -16.69
CA MET A 59 -8.38 0.33 -16.12
C MET A 59 -7.10 0.77 -15.40
N ARG A 60 -6.86 2.07 -15.33
CA ARG A 60 -5.77 2.64 -14.53
C ARG A 60 -6.21 2.80 -13.07
N GLY A 61 -5.28 2.65 -12.13
CA GLY A 61 -5.59 2.72 -10.70
C GLY A 61 -6.31 4.00 -10.29
N PHE A 62 -5.84 5.17 -10.73
CA PHE A 62 -6.49 6.44 -10.42
C PHE A 62 -7.93 6.55 -10.96
N THR A 63 -8.23 5.93 -12.12
CA THR A 63 -9.59 5.89 -12.66
C THR A 63 -10.49 4.97 -11.81
N ILE A 64 -9.95 3.86 -11.32
CA ILE A 64 -10.68 2.96 -10.41
C ILE A 64 -11.06 3.72 -9.13
N ALA A 65 -10.09 4.40 -8.51
CA ALA A 65 -10.31 5.18 -7.27
C ALA A 65 -11.41 6.24 -7.48
N GLN A 66 -11.31 7.02 -8.55
CA GLN A 66 -12.27 8.07 -8.86
C GLN A 66 -13.69 7.55 -9.11
N ASN A 67 -13.81 6.41 -9.81
CA ASN A 67 -15.12 5.80 -10.07
C ASN A 67 -15.78 5.35 -8.76
N ILE A 68 -15.03 4.67 -7.88
CA ILE A 68 -15.54 4.22 -6.58
C ILE A 68 -15.91 5.42 -5.69
N GLU A 69 -15.05 6.44 -5.61
CA GLU A 69 -15.34 7.67 -4.88
C GLU A 69 -16.63 8.32 -5.36
N ASN A 70 -16.84 8.44 -6.68
CA ASN A 70 -18.05 9.01 -7.26
C ASN A 70 -19.31 8.20 -6.90
N GLU A 71 -19.21 6.88 -6.78
CA GLU A 71 -20.32 6.03 -6.34
C GLU A 71 -20.65 6.27 -4.86
N ILE A 72 -19.64 6.32 -3.99
CA ILE A 72 -19.83 6.59 -2.55
C ILE A 72 -20.48 7.98 -2.34
N ARG A 73 -20.02 9.00 -3.07
CA ARG A 73 -20.56 10.39 -2.95
C ARG A 73 -22.01 10.53 -3.37
N LYS A 74 -22.58 9.58 -4.11
CA LYS A 74 -24.02 9.57 -4.44
C LYS A 74 -24.88 9.13 -3.25
N SER A 75 -24.31 8.40 -2.30
CA SER A 75 -25.02 7.96 -1.11
C SER A 75 -25.15 9.07 -0.08
N LYS A 76 -26.30 9.15 0.55
CA LYS A 76 -26.55 10.07 1.69
C LYS A 76 -26.17 9.46 3.05
N SER A 77 -25.88 8.14 3.08
CA SER A 77 -25.54 7.43 4.32
C SER A 77 -24.05 7.48 4.66
N SER A 78 -23.18 7.88 3.71
CA SER A 78 -21.73 7.88 3.88
C SER A 78 -21.17 9.29 3.91
N GLU A 79 -20.44 9.62 4.99
CA GLU A 79 -19.67 10.84 5.10
C GLU A 79 -18.19 10.54 4.74
N ILE A 80 -17.54 11.44 4.00
CA ILE A 80 -16.12 11.35 3.64
C ILE A 80 -15.38 12.51 4.31
N TRP A 81 -14.39 12.18 5.13
CA TRP A 81 -13.52 13.13 5.81
C TRP A 81 -12.10 12.97 5.27
N THR A 82 -11.72 13.80 4.33
CA THR A 82 -10.34 13.94 3.87
C THR A 82 -9.59 14.97 4.71
N ASP A 83 -8.26 15.04 4.56
CA ASP A 83 -7.39 15.92 5.37
C ASP A 83 -7.64 15.73 6.88
N SER A 84 -7.87 14.46 7.26
CA SER A 84 -8.31 14.06 8.61
C SER A 84 -7.50 12.84 9.07
N THR A 85 -6.80 12.97 10.19
CA THR A 85 -5.89 11.94 10.69
C THR A 85 -6.47 11.26 11.92
N VAL A 86 -6.61 9.93 11.87
CA VAL A 86 -6.94 9.14 13.06
C VAL A 86 -5.70 9.07 13.95
N LEU A 87 -5.83 9.56 15.19
CA LEU A 87 -4.74 9.61 16.16
C LEU A 87 -4.75 8.42 17.11
N GLY A 88 -5.89 7.79 17.32
CA GLY A 88 -6.01 6.65 18.21
C GLY A 88 -7.32 5.88 18.04
N LEU A 89 -7.23 4.59 18.30
CA LEU A 89 -8.33 3.64 18.41
C LEU A 89 -8.14 2.91 19.74
N TYR A 90 -9.09 3.05 20.65
CA TYR A 90 -8.93 2.60 22.02
C TYR A 90 -9.77 1.35 22.30
N GLU A 91 -9.41 0.62 23.37
CA GLU A 91 -10.06 -0.65 23.76
C GLU A 91 -11.57 -0.50 24.01
N ASP A 92 -12.01 0.69 24.45
CA ASP A 92 -13.45 1.00 24.58
C ASP A 92 -14.13 1.25 23.22
N GLY A 93 -13.40 1.17 22.10
CA GLY A 93 -13.87 1.39 20.74
C GLY A 93 -14.09 2.88 20.38
N VAL A 94 -13.62 3.81 21.21
CA VAL A 94 -13.58 5.24 20.85
C VAL A 94 -12.44 5.47 19.85
N VAL A 95 -12.69 6.31 18.86
CA VAL A 95 -11.70 6.73 17.86
C VAL A 95 -11.49 8.24 18.00
N THR A 96 -10.24 8.68 18.02
CA THR A 96 -9.89 10.10 17.99
C THR A 96 -9.37 10.49 16.61
N VAL A 97 -9.88 11.58 16.08
CA VAL A 97 -9.55 12.11 14.75
C VAL A 97 -9.16 13.57 14.85
N LEU A 98 -7.99 13.92 14.30
CA LEU A 98 -7.61 15.32 14.09
C LEU A 98 -8.22 15.79 12.76
N ARG A 99 -9.13 16.77 12.82
CA ARG A 99 -9.80 17.35 11.67
C ARG A 99 -9.92 18.85 11.83
N ASN A 100 -9.54 19.63 10.81
CA ASN A 100 -9.61 21.10 10.84
C ASN A 100 -8.95 21.73 12.10
N GLY A 101 -7.82 21.17 12.53
CA GLY A 101 -7.08 21.62 13.73
C GLY A 101 -7.76 21.28 15.06
N ARG A 102 -8.82 20.47 15.06
CA ARG A 102 -9.56 20.06 16.27
C ARG A 102 -9.57 18.55 16.41
N MET A 103 -9.58 18.09 17.66
CA MET A 103 -9.72 16.67 17.98
C MET A 103 -11.21 16.32 18.11
N GLU A 104 -11.68 15.45 17.21
CA GLU A 104 -13.03 14.87 17.25
C GLU A 104 -12.98 13.49 17.88
N LYS A 105 -14.00 13.16 18.68
CA LYS A 105 -14.18 11.81 19.25
C LYS A 105 -15.37 11.14 18.60
N ILE A 106 -15.15 9.96 18.06
CA ILE A 106 -16.16 9.17 17.36
C ILE A 106 -16.35 7.84 18.08
N LYS A 107 -17.60 7.42 18.24
CA LYS A 107 -17.98 6.11 18.77
C LYS A 107 -18.75 5.35 17.69
N PRO A 108 -18.09 4.55 16.86
CA PRO A 108 -18.74 3.67 15.90
C PRO A 108 -19.25 2.40 16.59
N LYS A 109 -20.24 1.73 15.98
CA LYS A 109 -20.61 0.36 16.37
C LYS A 109 -19.59 -0.66 15.85
N LYS A 110 -19.05 -0.44 14.63
CA LYS A 110 -18.02 -1.26 14.00
C LYS A 110 -16.94 -0.38 13.39
N THR A 111 -15.69 -0.85 13.41
CA THR A 111 -14.55 -0.14 12.84
C THR A 111 -13.82 -1.02 11.84
N ILE A 112 -13.50 -0.47 10.66
CA ILE A 112 -12.71 -1.13 9.61
C ILE A 112 -11.41 -0.35 9.45
N VAL A 113 -10.28 -0.98 9.74
CA VAL A 113 -8.94 -0.40 9.58
C VAL A 113 -8.38 -0.84 8.22
N ALA A 114 -8.10 0.13 7.35
CA ALA A 114 -7.58 -0.04 5.99
C ALA A 114 -6.42 0.94 5.72
N THR A 115 -5.53 1.08 6.70
CA THR A 115 -4.42 2.04 6.73
C THR A 115 -3.30 1.75 5.76
N GLY A 116 -3.29 0.54 5.17
CA GLY A 116 -2.29 0.15 4.18
C GLY A 116 -0.94 -0.22 4.80
N ALA A 117 0.13 0.15 4.11
CA ALA A 117 1.50 -0.18 4.49
C ALA A 117 2.44 0.99 4.24
N PHE A 118 3.64 0.95 4.83
CA PHE A 118 4.74 1.85 4.53
C PHE A 118 5.92 1.10 3.92
N GLU A 119 6.78 1.84 3.21
CA GLU A 119 7.97 1.28 2.57
C GLU A 119 9.03 0.92 3.60
N ARG A 120 9.68 -0.22 3.41
CA ARG A 120 10.88 -0.58 4.15
C ARG A 120 12.06 0.23 3.63
N TYR A 121 12.94 0.59 4.55
CA TYR A 121 14.21 1.21 4.22
C TYR A 121 15.34 0.21 4.43
N LEU A 122 16.38 0.35 3.60
CA LEU A 122 17.61 -0.40 3.74
C LEU A 122 18.64 0.47 4.49
N ALA A 123 19.28 -0.10 5.51
CA ALA A 123 20.38 0.55 6.20
C ALA A 123 21.68 0.33 5.41
N PHE A 124 22.30 1.41 4.98
CA PHE A 124 23.58 1.42 4.28
C PHE A 124 24.30 2.75 4.53
N GLU A 125 25.56 2.84 4.16
CA GLU A 125 26.39 4.03 4.39
C GLU A 125 25.84 5.24 3.61
N ASN A 126 25.64 6.35 4.33
CA ASN A 126 25.10 7.63 3.83
C ASN A 126 23.66 7.54 3.26
N ASN A 127 22.82 6.67 3.82
CA ASN A 127 21.43 6.49 3.36
C ASN A 127 20.53 7.72 3.54
N ASP A 128 21.02 8.75 4.23
CA ASP A 128 20.36 10.04 4.47
C ASP A 128 20.73 11.12 3.45
N LEU A 129 21.62 10.83 2.50
CA LEU A 129 21.96 11.79 1.44
C LEU A 129 20.74 12.11 0.56
N PRO A 130 20.52 13.41 0.24
CA PRO A 130 19.56 13.82 -0.78
C PRO A 130 19.81 13.10 -2.11
N GLY A 131 18.75 12.44 -2.63
CA GLY A 131 18.83 11.56 -3.81
C GLY A 131 18.53 10.10 -3.48
N VAL A 132 18.40 9.74 -2.20
CA VAL A 132 17.89 8.42 -1.77
C VAL A 132 16.39 8.51 -1.52
N PHE A 133 15.61 7.69 -2.21
CA PHE A 133 14.16 7.66 -2.12
C PHE A 133 13.60 6.22 -2.06
N GLY A 134 12.48 6.03 -1.39
CA GLY A 134 11.64 4.85 -1.58
C GLY A 134 10.92 4.88 -2.94
N ALA A 135 10.60 3.71 -3.48
CA ALA A 135 9.95 3.59 -4.79
C ALA A 135 8.54 4.22 -4.84
N GLY A 136 7.77 4.14 -3.75
CA GLY A 136 6.47 4.79 -3.63
C GLY A 136 6.60 6.31 -3.50
N ALA A 137 7.68 6.82 -2.90
CA ALA A 137 7.98 8.25 -2.89
C ALA A 137 8.30 8.73 -4.32
N VAL A 138 9.11 7.98 -5.08
CA VAL A 138 9.40 8.24 -6.50
C VAL A 138 8.13 8.26 -7.34
N GLN A 139 7.25 7.27 -7.16
CA GLN A 139 5.93 7.26 -7.83
C GLN A 139 5.09 8.48 -7.48
N THR A 140 5.11 8.89 -6.23
CA THR A 140 4.35 10.07 -5.77
C THR A 140 4.87 11.33 -6.43
N LEU A 141 6.19 11.54 -6.44
CA LEU A 141 6.80 12.69 -7.11
C LEU A 141 6.43 12.73 -8.59
N MET A 142 6.59 11.63 -9.32
CA MET A 142 6.32 11.58 -10.77
C MET A 142 4.83 11.62 -11.09
N ASN A 143 4.04 10.72 -10.51
CA ASN A 143 2.69 10.44 -10.99
C ASN A 143 1.64 11.34 -10.35
N VAL A 144 1.92 11.95 -9.19
CA VAL A 144 0.99 12.88 -8.51
C VAL A 144 1.43 14.33 -8.67
N PHE A 145 2.74 14.59 -8.55
CA PHE A 145 3.27 15.97 -8.56
C PHE A 145 3.96 16.37 -9.87
N GLY A 146 4.21 15.43 -10.80
CA GLY A 146 4.89 15.72 -12.07
C GLY A 146 6.38 16.10 -11.90
N VAL A 147 6.99 15.65 -10.81
CA VAL A 147 8.40 15.94 -10.48
C VAL A 147 9.27 14.73 -10.73
N LEU A 148 10.27 14.85 -11.60
CA LEU A 148 11.27 13.81 -11.83
C LEU A 148 12.33 13.86 -10.70
N PRO A 149 12.51 12.77 -9.90
CA PRO A 149 13.39 12.79 -8.73
C PRO A 149 14.89 12.85 -9.07
N GLY A 150 15.26 12.44 -10.30
CA GLY A 150 16.62 12.47 -10.81
C GLY A 150 16.71 11.98 -12.24
N LYS A 151 17.92 12.01 -12.81
CA LYS A 151 18.17 11.68 -14.22
C LYS A 151 18.84 10.32 -14.42
N LYS A 152 19.72 9.91 -13.50
CA LYS A 152 20.46 8.64 -13.52
C LYS A 152 20.12 7.87 -12.24
N VAL A 153 19.36 6.80 -12.37
CA VAL A 153 18.76 6.08 -11.23
C VAL A 153 19.32 4.68 -11.10
N LEU A 154 19.79 4.32 -9.91
CA LEU A 154 19.96 2.94 -9.48
C LEU A 154 18.67 2.47 -8.80
N MET A 155 18.09 1.37 -9.28
CA MET A 155 16.96 0.72 -8.62
C MET A 155 17.46 -0.41 -7.74
N VAL A 156 17.04 -0.47 -6.49
CA VAL A 156 17.37 -1.53 -5.52
C VAL A 156 16.10 -2.31 -5.20
N GLY A 157 16.09 -3.59 -5.57
CA GLY A 157 14.94 -4.50 -5.45
C GLY A 157 14.21 -4.73 -6.78
N SER A 158 14.02 -6.02 -7.13
CA SER A 158 13.41 -6.48 -8.37
C SER A 158 12.00 -7.05 -8.20
N GLY A 159 11.34 -6.74 -7.10
CA GLY A 159 9.91 -7.02 -6.92
C GLY A 159 9.05 -6.25 -7.92
N ASN A 160 7.74 -6.52 -7.97
CA ASN A 160 6.81 -5.86 -8.90
C ASN A 160 6.92 -4.33 -8.85
N ILE A 161 7.04 -3.74 -7.66
CA ILE A 161 7.16 -2.29 -7.48
C ILE A 161 8.45 -1.78 -8.14
N GLY A 162 9.60 -2.39 -7.86
CA GLY A 162 10.88 -1.98 -8.45
C GLY A 162 10.88 -2.01 -9.97
N LEU A 163 10.33 -3.09 -10.56
CA LEU A 163 10.22 -3.23 -12.02
C LEU A 163 9.24 -2.21 -12.62
N ILE A 164 8.08 -2.00 -12.02
CA ILE A 164 7.06 -1.05 -12.49
C ILE A 164 7.57 0.39 -12.39
N VAL A 165 8.19 0.75 -11.27
CA VAL A 165 8.72 2.11 -11.05
C VAL A 165 9.90 2.40 -11.99
N SER A 166 10.77 1.41 -12.24
CA SER A 166 11.84 1.51 -13.24
C SER A 166 11.28 1.84 -14.62
N TYR A 167 10.22 1.14 -15.03
CA TYR A 167 9.54 1.42 -16.30
C TYR A 167 8.94 2.83 -16.34
N GLN A 168 8.30 3.28 -15.26
CA GLN A 168 7.71 4.61 -15.16
C GLN A 168 8.78 5.71 -15.18
N LEU A 169 9.93 5.50 -14.53
CA LEU A 169 11.07 6.40 -14.56
C LEU A 169 11.58 6.60 -16.00
N ILE A 170 11.73 5.51 -16.75
CA ILE A 170 12.16 5.56 -18.16
C ILE A 170 11.13 6.32 -19.00
N GLN A 171 9.83 6.07 -18.80
CA GLN A 171 8.76 6.80 -19.48
C GLN A 171 8.76 8.30 -19.16
N ALA A 172 9.17 8.67 -17.94
CA ALA A 172 9.29 10.06 -17.50
C ALA A 172 10.58 10.74 -17.98
N GLY A 173 11.49 10.01 -18.66
CA GLY A 173 12.73 10.54 -19.22
C GLY A 173 13.96 10.36 -18.35
N ALA A 174 13.88 9.62 -17.24
CA ALA A 174 15.07 9.21 -16.47
C ALA A 174 15.76 8.01 -17.13
N LYS A 175 17.06 7.88 -16.91
CA LYS A 175 17.83 6.68 -17.24
C LYS A 175 17.92 5.79 -15.99
N VAL A 176 17.31 4.65 -16.00
CA VAL A 176 17.60 3.59 -15.01
C VAL A 176 18.89 2.91 -15.47
N VAL A 177 19.98 3.17 -14.73
CA VAL A 177 21.32 2.70 -15.09
C VAL A 177 21.45 1.21 -14.87
N GLN A 178 20.94 0.74 -13.73
CA GLN A 178 20.96 -0.64 -13.31
C GLN A 178 19.87 -0.93 -12.30
N LEU A 179 19.46 -2.17 -12.24
CA LEU A 179 18.61 -2.71 -11.17
C LEU A 179 19.40 -3.79 -10.44
N VAL A 180 19.43 -3.73 -9.11
CA VAL A 180 20.10 -4.73 -8.27
C VAL A 180 19.09 -5.47 -7.41
N GLU A 181 19.32 -6.77 -7.20
CA GLU A 181 18.49 -7.66 -6.39
C GLU A 181 19.38 -8.52 -5.50
N ALA A 182 19.09 -8.52 -4.20
CA ALA A 182 19.86 -9.30 -3.24
C ALA A 182 19.60 -10.82 -3.38
N ALA A 183 18.38 -11.20 -3.73
CA ALA A 183 18.03 -12.59 -4.01
C ALA A 183 18.71 -13.11 -5.30
N PRO A 184 18.92 -14.45 -5.43
CA PRO A 184 19.52 -15.05 -6.66
C PRO A 184 18.60 -14.95 -7.86
N GLU A 185 17.31 -14.67 -7.67
CA GLU A 185 16.30 -14.59 -8.71
C GLU A 185 15.52 -13.27 -8.65
N ILE A 186 14.92 -12.88 -9.77
CA ILE A 186 14.05 -11.71 -9.87
C ILE A 186 12.74 -11.99 -9.12
N GLY A 187 12.38 -11.14 -8.16
CA GLY A 187 11.20 -11.34 -7.31
C GLY A 187 9.86 -10.95 -7.94
N GLY A 188 9.86 -10.16 -9.01
CA GLY A 188 8.65 -9.70 -9.67
C GLY A 188 8.22 -10.55 -10.87
N TYR A 189 7.02 -10.28 -11.39
CA TYR A 189 6.48 -11.02 -12.53
C TYR A 189 7.35 -10.87 -13.79
N LEU A 190 7.51 -11.98 -14.52
CA LEU A 190 8.31 -12.07 -15.74
C LEU A 190 7.88 -11.03 -16.79
N VAL A 191 6.59 -10.68 -16.87
CA VAL A 191 6.08 -9.66 -17.79
C VAL A 191 6.68 -8.28 -17.53
N HIS A 192 6.94 -7.93 -16.27
CA HIS A 192 7.58 -6.65 -15.91
C HIS A 192 9.10 -6.73 -16.12
N ALA A 193 9.73 -7.81 -15.67
CA ALA A 193 11.16 -8.04 -15.88
C ALA A 193 11.56 -8.02 -17.38
N SER A 194 10.76 -8.67 -18.22
CA SER A 194 10.96 -8.69 -19.68
C SER A 194 10.85 -7.31 -20.33
N LYS A 195 10.00 -6.43 -19.80
CA LYS A 195 9.91 -5.04 -20.29
C LYS A 195 11.19 -4.27 -19.98
N ILE A 196 11.72 -4.40 -18.77
CA ILE A 196 12.94 -3.73 -18.33
C ILE A 196 14.15 -4.23 -19.11
N ALA A 197 14.28 -5.56 -19.28
CA ALA A 197 15.35 -6.17 -20.07
C ALA A 197 15.32 -5.71 -21.54
N ARG A 198 14.14 -5.63 -22.18
CA ARG A 198 14.00 -5.12 -23.55
C ARG A 198 14.36 -3.65 -23.72
N LEU A 199 14.29 -2.87 -22.65
CA LEU A 199 14.75 -1.47 -22.63
C LEU A 199 16.26 -1.35 -22.40
N GLY A 200 16.99 -2.48 -22.30
CA GLY A 200 18.43 -2.51 -22.13
C GLY A 200 18.91 -2.20 -20.72
N VAL A 201 18.05 -2.27 -19.71
CA VAL A 201 18.46 -2.07 -18.31
C VAL A 201 19.02 -3.38 -17.76
N PRO A 202 20.29 -3.40 -17.31
CA PRO A 202 20.87 -4.57 -16.66
C PRO A 202 20.15 -4.87 -15.33
N ILE A 203 19.83 -6.15 -15.09
CA ILE A 203 19.31 -6.64 -13.82
C ILE A 203 20.37 -7.54 -13.20
N LEU A 204 20.92 -7.15 -12.07
CA LEU A 204 21.98 -7.85 -11.37
C LEU A 204 21.41 -8.51 -10.12
N THR A 205 21.34 -9.83 -10.09
CA THR A 205 20.93 -10.62 -8.93
C THR A 205 22.11 -10.98 -8.04
N SER A 206 21.87 -11.45 -6.81
CA SER A 206 22.87 -11.70 -5.78
C SER A 206 23.77 -10.49 -5.54
N ALA A 207 23.17 -9.29 -5.51
CA ALA A 207 23.87 -8.04 -5.29
C ALA A 207 22.98 -7.02 -4.56
N THR A 208 23.58 -6.17 -3.74
CA THR A 208 22.87 -5.12 -3.03
C THR A 208 23.69 -3.85 -2.91
N LEU A 209 23.07 -2.80 -2.39
CA LEU A 209 23.68 -1.51 -2.16
C LEU A 209 24.57 -1.55 -0.91
N LYS A 210 25.84 -1.15 -1.05
CA LYS A 210 26.80 -0.95 0.05
C LYS A 210 26.67 0.44 0.65
N GLY A 211 26.58 1.45 -0.22
CA GLY A 211 26.52 2.86 0.19
C GLY A 211 26.33 3.81 -0.96
N VAL A 212 26.08 5.06 -0.63
CA VAL A 212 26.04 6.18 -1.60
C VAL A 212 27.01 7.28 -1.18
N TYR A 213 27.54 8.01 -2.16
CA TYR A 213 28.56 9.02 -1.91
C TYR A 213 28.33 10.23 -2.80
N GLY A 214 28.73 11.40 -2.29
CA GLY A 214 28.68 12.65 -3.02
C GLY A 214 28.81 13.87 -2.09
N ASN A 215 28.88 15.06 -2.67
CA ASN A 215 28.98 16.30 -1.92
C ASN A 215 27.57 16.90 -1.69
N GLY A 216 26.98 16.56 -0.55
CA GLY A 216 25.65 17.06 -0.14
C GLY A 216 24.47 16.45 -0.88
N LYS A 217 24.70 15.56 -1.84
CA LYS A 217 23.71 14.77 -2.57
C LYS A 217 24.36 13.54 -3.16
N VAL A 218 23.56 12.57 -3.61
CA VAL A 218 24.04 11.37 -4.30
C VAL A 218 24.71 11.77 -5.64
N GLU A 219 25.95 11.32 -5.85
CA GLU A 219 26.70 11.44 -7.11
C GLU A 219 27.14 10.07 -7.61
N LYS A 220 27.29 9.10 -6.71
CA LYS A 220 27.56 7.69 -7.01
C LYS A 220 26.99 6.76 -5.96
N ALA A 221 26.73 5.53 -6.36
CA ALA A 221 26.41 4.41 -5.51
C ALA A 221 27.50 3.34 -5.61
N VAL A 222 27.72 2.61 -4.53
CA VAL A 222 28.58 1.41 -4.51
C VAL A 222 27.71 0.22 -4.20
N ILE A 223 27.75 -0.76 -5.07
CA ILE A 223 27.10 -2.06 -4.89
C ILE A 223 28.14 -3.13 -4.59
N HIS A 224 27.71 -4.28 -4.04
CA HIS A 224 28.54 -5.47 -3.88
C HIS A 224 27.71 -6.74 -4.11
N ARG A 225 28.40 -7.84 -4.38
CA ARG A 225 27.77 -9.15 -4.40
C ARG A 225 27.48 -9.63 -3.00
N VAL A 226 26.46 -10.47 -2.88
CA VAL A 226 26.12 -11.16 -1.63
C VAL A 226 26.07 -12.68 -1.83
N ASP A 227 26.36 -13.43 -0.77
CA ASP A 227 26.23 -14.87 -0.73
C ASP A 227 24.76 -15.31 -0.51
N GLU A 228 24.52 -16.62 -0.42
CA GLU A 228 23.18 -17.20 -0.19
C GLU A 228 22.55 -16.80 1.17
N ARG A 229 23.35 -16.28 2.10
CA ARG A 229 22.90 -15.77 3.41
C ARG A 229 22.82 -14.24 3.44
N PHE A 230 22.93 -13.60 2.27
CA PHE A 230 22.96 -12.14 2.10
C PHE A 230 24.17 -11.45 2.77
N ASN A 231 25.26 -12.17 3.07
CA ASN A 231 26.49 -11.55 3.54
C ASN A 231 27.26 -10.93 2.36
N PRO A 232 27.89 -9.77 2.55
CA PRO A 232 28.75 -9.16 1.56
C PRO A 232 29.92 -10.06 1.16
N ILE A 233 30.25 -10.07 -0.13
CA ILE A 233 31.44 -10.74 -0.67
C ILE A 233 32.49 -9.67 -0.92
N ASP A 234 33.60 -9.69 -0.16
CA ASP A 234 34.69 -8.73 -0.27
C ASP A 234 35.34 -8.74 -1.65
N GLY A 235 35.76 -7.56 -2.12
CA GLY A 235 36.43 -7.39 -3.41
C GLY A 235 35.48 -7.47 -4.62
N THR A 236 34.17 -7.41 -4.39
CA THR A 236 33.15 -7.40 -5.46
C THR A 236 32.48 -6.05 -5.63
N GLU A 237 33.03 -5.01 -4.99
CA GLU A 237 32.51 -3.67 -5.04
C GLU A 237 32.57 -3.08 -6.45
N GLU A 238 31.48 -2.47 -6.87
CA GLU A 238 31.34 -1.76 -8.14
C GLU A 238 30.77 -0.37 -7.90
N GLU A 239 31.43 0.66 -8.43
CA GLU A 239 30.94 2.05 -8.39
C GLU A 239 30.03 2.32 -9.59
N ILE A 240 28.88 2.93 -9.35
CA ILE A 240 27.90 3.30 -10.37
C ILE A 240 27.62 4.81 -10.25
N GLU A 241 27.86 5.55 -11.32
CA GLU A 241 27.56 6.99 -11.40
C GLU A 241 26.04 7.19 -11.51
N VAL A 242 25.43 7.74 -10.45
CA VAL A 242 23.98 8.00 -10.34
C VAL A 242 23.74 9.26 -9.53
N ASP A 243 22.64 9.94 -9.79
CA ASP A 243 22.14 11.06 -8.98
C ASP A 243 20.98 10.68 -8.08
N THR A 244 20.48 9.46 -8.22
CA THR A 244 19.33 8.98 -7.47
C THR A 244 19.44 7.47 -7.20
N VAL A 245 19.12 7.07 -5.98
CA VAL A 245 18.90 5.68 -5.59
C VAL A 245 17.44 5.50 -5.20
N CYS A 246 16.80 4.51 -5.80
CA CYS A 246 15.39 4.19 -5.57
C CYS A 246 15.28 2.82 -4.89
N LEU A 247 14.72 2.78 -3.68
CA LEU A 247 14.61 1.58 -2.85
C LEU A 247 13.23 0.93 -3.02
N ALA A 248 13.19 -0.33 -3.43
CA ALA A 248 11.99 -1.15 -3.57
C ALA A 248 12.15 -2.47 -2.80
N VAL A 249 12.55 -2.38 -1.52
CA VAL A 249 12.98 -3.50 -0.67
C VAL A 249 11.88 -4.07 0.22
N GLY A 250 10.64 -3.82 -0.12
CA GLY A 250 9.48 -4.36 0.55
C GLY A 250 8.64 -3.34 1.28
N LEU A 251 7.56 -3.84 1.89
CA LEU A 251 6.57 -3.07 2.63
C LEU A 251 6.38 -3.65 4.03
N THR A 252 5.85 -2.85 4.95
CA THR A 252 5.47 -3.27 6.30
C THR A 252 4.04 -2.82 6.57
N PRO A 253 3.15 -3.71 7.05
CA PRO A 253 1.78 -3.36 7.39
C PRO A 253 1.68 -2.25 8.43
N LEU A 254 0.82 -1.25 8.19
CA LEU A 254 0.51 -0.17 9.13
C LEU A 254 -0.66 -0.60 10.04
N ASN A 255 -0.34 -1.28 11.13
CA ASN A 255 -1.32 -1.87 12.04
C ASN A 255 -1.29 -1.31 13.47
N GLU A 256 -0.69 -0.15 13.67
CA GLU A 256 -0.58 0.49 14.99
C GLU A 256 -1.94 0.74 15.64
N LEU A 257 -2.95 1.15 14.86
CA LEU A 257 -4.29 1.41 15.39
C LEU A 257 -4.96 0.14 15.93
N VAL A 258 -4.81 -0.99 15.27
CA VAL A 258 -5.38 -2.25 15.77
C VAL A 258 -4.60 -2.77 17.00
N ARG A 259 -3.29 -2.49 17.08
CA ARG A 259 -2.50 -2.75 18.29
C ARG A 259 -2.97 -1.90 19.48
N MET A 260 -3.24 -0.60 19.26
CA MET A 260 -3.78 0.30 20.28
C MET A 260 -5.13 -0.18 20.82
N ALA A 261 -5.92 -0.84 19.98
CA ALA A 261 -7.21 -1.41 20.35
C ALA A 261 -7.10 -2.79 21.06
N GLY A 262 -5.89 -3.29 21.30
CA GLY A 262 -5.67 -4.56 21.99
C GLY A 262 -5.79 -5.80 21.11
N CYS A 263 -5.70 -5.67 19.77
CA CYS A 263 -5.73 -6.82 18.87
C CYS A 263 -4.50 -7.73 19.06
N GLU A 264 -4.71 -9.02 18.98
CA GLU A 264 -3.63 -10.01 18.90
C GLU A 264 -2.86 -9.86 17.58
N ILE A 265 -1.53 -9.84 17.68
CA ILE A 265 -0.62 -9.67 16.54
C ILE A 265 0.23 -10.93 16.41
N VAL A 266 0.30 -11.46 15.19
CA VAL A 266 1.10 -12.63 14.84
C VAL A 266 2.17 -12.24 13.80
N TYR A 267 3.24 -13.02 13.74
CA TYR A 267 4.27 -12.85 12.71
C TYR A 267 4.01 -13.77 11.52
N SER A 268 3.97 -13.19 10.32
CA SER A 268 3.92 -13.94 9.05
C SER A 268 4.89 -13.31 8.05
N GLY A 269 5.94 -14.05 7.69
CA GLY A 269 6.92 -13.60 6.69
C GLY A 269 6.26 -13.38 5.31
N GLU A 270 5.30 -14.22 4.95
CA GLU A 270 4.55 -14.14 3.68
C GLU A 270 3.70 -12.87 3.58
N LEU A 271 3.10 -12.45 4.69
CA LEU A 271 2.27 -11.24 4.77
C LEU A 271 3.07 -9.96 5.09
N GLY A 272 4.38 -10.02 5.05
CA GLY A 272 5.25 -8.86 5.20
C GLY A 272 5.64 -8.52 6.64
N GLY A 273 5.41 -9.41 7.62
CA GLY A 273 5.87 -9.25 9.00
C GLY A 273 4.78 -9.42 10.05
N TYR A 274 4.68 -8.48 10.98
CA TYR A 274 3.67 -8.51 12.02
C TYR A 274 2.32 -8.05 11.50
N VAL A 275 1.28 -8.90 11.62
CA VAL A 275 -0.09 -8.67 11.16
C VAL A 275 -1.10 -8.97 12.26
N PRO A 276 -2.29 -8.33 12.27
CA PRO A 276 -3.35 -8.70 13.20
C PRO A 276 -3.88 -10.10 12.89
N LEU A 277 -4.09 -10.90 13.94
CA LEU A 277 -4.84 -12.15 13.82
C LEU A 277 -6.28 -11.80 13.41
N ARG A 278 -6.74 -12.39 12.32
CA ARG A 278 -8.08 -12.16 11.75
C ARG A 278 -8.73 -13.46 11.27
N ASP A 279 -10.04 -13.47 11.24
CA ASP A 279 -10.84 -14.55 10.64
C ASP A 279 -11.06 -14.34 9.13
N ASP A 280 -11.81 -15.24 8.51
CA ASP A 280 -12.14 -15.20 7.07
C ASP A 280 -13.07 -14.03 6.69
N PHE A 281 -13.64 -13.34 7.67
CA PHE A 281 -14.45 -12.14 7.51
C PHE A 281 -13.66 -10.86 7.76
N MET A 282 -12.33 -10.95 7.89
CA MET A 282 -11.41 -9.86 8.24
C MET A 282 -11.64 -9.27 9.63
N GLN A 283 -12.42 -9.92 10.50
CA GLN A 283 -12.60 -9.49 11.88
C GLN A 283 -11.37 -9.91 12.71
N THR A 284 -10.85 -8.98 13.49
CA THR A 284 -9.71 -9.21 14.36
C THR A 284 -10.10 -9.97 15.64
N SER A 285 -9.14 -10.24 16.52
CA SER A 285 -9.41 -10.80 17.85
C SER A 285 -10.31 -9.90 18.72
N VAL A 286 -10.49 -8.63 18.35
CA VAL A 286 -11.40 -7.68 19.01
C VAL A 286 -12.74 -7.64 18.27
N ASN A 287 -13.82 -8.01 18.94
CA ASN A 287 -15.16 -8.06 18.34
C ASN A 287 -15.59 -6.70 17.78
N GLY A 288 -16.00 -6.69 16.51
CA GLY A 288 -16.47 -5.50 15.80
C GLY A 288 -15.36 -4.61 15.27
N LEU A 289 -14.10 -5.05 15.39
CA LEU A 289 -12.95 -4.42 14.78
C LEU A 289 -12.41 -5.31 13.65
N TYR A 290 -12.32 -4.73 12.45
CA TYR A 290 -11.87 -5.37 11.23
C TYR A 290 -10.56 -4.75 10.76
N CYS A 291 -9.71 -5.55 10.11
CA CYS A 291 -8.50 -5.07 9.45
C CYS A 291 -8.39 -5.70 8.06
N CYS A 292 -8.21 -4.88 7.02
CA CYS A 292 -8.20 -5.32 5.63
C CYS A 292 -7.15 -4.58 4.78
N GLY A 293 -6.87 -5.12 3.59
CA GLY A 293 -5.81 -4.65 2.72
C GLY A 293 -4.44 -4.81 3.37
N ASP A 294 -3.44 -4.06 2.89
CA ASP A 294 -2.04 -4.20 3.30
C ASP A 294 -1.81 -3.99 4.81
N ALA A 295 -2.73 -3.38 5.55
CA ALA A 295 -2.66 -3.29 7.01
C ALA A 295 -2.80 -4.65 7.70
N SER A 296 -3.45 -5.61 7.04
CA SER A 296 -3.63 -6.99 7.52
C SER A 296 -2.71 -8.02 6.84
N GLY A 297 -1.86 -7.58 5.91
CA GLY A 297 -0.91 -8.39 5.17
C GLY A 297 -0.67 -7.81 3.78
N ILE A 298 0.60 -7.81 3.35
CA ILE A 298 0.99 -7.23 2.06
C ILE A 298 0.52 -8.14 0.93
N GLU A 299 -0.40 -7.63 0.13
CA GLU A 299 -0.98 -8.32 -1.02
C GLU A 299 -1.11 -7.35 -2.21
N GLU A 300 -1.82 -7.77 -3.26
CA GLU A 300 -2.08 -6.94 -4.42
C GLU A 300 -3.33 -6.05 -4.21
N ALA A 301 -3.46 -5.01 -5.03
CA ALA A 301 -4.57 -4.06 -4.91
C ALA A 301 -5.95 -4.72 -5.10
N THR A 302 -6.04 -5.79 -5.90
CA THR A 302 -7.29 -6.57 -6.09
C THR A 302 -7.69 -7.29 -4.82
N SER A 303 -6.75 -8.00 -4.17
CA SER A 303 -6.98 -8.66 -2.87
C SER A 303 -7.34 -7.64 -1.80
N ALA A 304 -6.67 -6.47 -1.79
CA ALA A 304 -7.02 -5.38 -0.89
C ALA A 304 -8.47 -4.88 -1.08
N MET A 305 -8.94 -4.73 -2.32
CA MET A 305 -10.32 -4.34 -2.60
C MET A 305 -11.32 -5.41 -2.16
N LEU A 306 -11.02 -6.69 -2.40
CA LEU A 306 -11.88 -7.81 -2.00
C LEU A 306 -11.95 -7.93 -0.48
N SER A 307 -10.82 -7.91 0.23
CA SER A 307 -10.79 -7.97 1.69
C SER A 307 -11.55 -6.79 2.34
N GLY A 308 -11.45 -5.60 1.75
CA GLY A 308 -12.23 -4.44 2.17
C GLY A 308 -13.75 -4.64 2.02
N SER A 309 -14.18 -5.24 0.89
CA SER A 309 -15.60 -5.56 0.66
C SER A 309 -16.11 -6.65 1.60
N ILE A 310 -15.30 -7.69 1.89
CA ILE A 310 -15.63 -8.76 2.84
C ILE A 310 -15.82 -8.19 4.25
N ALA A 311 -14.86 -7.40 4.73
CA ALA A 311 -14.92 -6.75 6.03
C ALA A 311 -16.20 -5.90 6.18
N ALA A 312 -16.50 -5.10 5.15
CA ALA A 312 -17.65 -4.21 5.14
C ALA A 312 -18.97 -4.96 5.11
N LEU A 313 -19.09 -5.99 4.28
CA LEU A 313 -20.31 -6.80 4.19
C LEU A 313 -20.61 -7.50 5.54
N HIS A 314 -19.59 -8.08 6.18
CA HIS A 314 -19.75 -8.69 7.49
C HIS A 314 -20.07 -7.65 8.58
N ALA A 315 -19.43 -6.49 8.55
CA ALA A 315 -19.72 -5.40 9.47
C ALA A 315 -21.18 -4.90 9.31
N CYS A 316 -21.66 -4.74 8.07
CA CYS A 316 -23.06 -4.39 7.79
C CYS A 316 -24.03 -5.42 8.34
N TYR A 317 -23.82 -6.70 8.05
CA TYR A 317 -24.65 -7.80 8.53
C TYR A 317 -24.69 -7.86 10.07
N SER A 318 -23.56 -7.62 10.73
CA SER A 318 -23.49 -7.62 12.19
C SER A 318 -24.22 -6.43 12.85
N VAL A 319 -24.47 -5.34 12.11
CA VAL A 319 -25.28 -4.19 12.57
C VAL A 319 -26.76 -4.36 12.16
N PHE A 320 -27.01 -4.92 10.97
CA PHE A 320 -28.33 -5.12 10.37
C PHE A 320 -28.43 -6.56 9.83
N PRO A 321 -28.89 -7.54 10.66
CA PRO A 321 -28.91 -8.96 10.27
C PRO A 321 -29.88 -9.31 9.14
N ASP A 322 -30.77 -8.40 8.74
CA ASP A 322 -31.81 -8.63 7.73
C ASP A 322 -31.33 -8.44 6.29
N ILE A 323 -30.03 -8.41 6.03
CA ILE A 323 -29.46 -8.35 4.68
C ILE A 323 -29.71 -9.69 3.97
N GLN A 324 -30.65 -9.71 3.01
CA GLN A 324 -31.16 -10.95 2.39
C GLN A 324 -30.14 -11.66 1.50
N ASP A 325 -29.25 -10.91 0.81
CA ASP A 325 -28.24 -11.45 -0.12
C ASP A 325 -26.88 -11.70 0.53
N TYR A 326 -26.77 -11.60 1.87
CA TYR A 326 -25.50 -11.70 2.60
C TYR A 326 -24.70 -12.97 2.25
N GLN A 327 -25.32 -14.13 2.30
CA GLN A 327 -24.65 -15.43 2.09
C GLN A 327 -24.09 -15.54 0.65
N GLU A 328 -24.90 -15.14 -0.34
CA GLU A 328 -24.50 -15.18 -1.75
C GLU A 328 -23.33 -14.23 -2.03
N GLN A 329 -23.44 -12.98 -1.57
CA GLN A 329 -22.39 -11.98 -1.78
C GLN A 329 -21.10 -12.35 -1.06
N MET A 330 -21.19 -12.87 0.18
CA MET A 330 -20.02 -13.30 0.95
C MET A 330 -19.30 -14.45 0.26
N GLN A 331 -20.02 -15.50 -0.16
CA GLN A 331 -19.43 -16.62 -0.88
C GLN A 331 -18.75 -16.17 -2.20
N ARG A 332 -19.39 -15.25 -2.92
CA ARG A 332 -18.82 -14.69 -4.13
C ARG A 332 -17.50 -13.93 -3.87
N LEU A 333 -17.45 -13.10 -2.82
CA LEU A 333 -16.27 -12.33 -2.48
C LEU A 333 -15.13 -13.24 -1.99
N GLN A 334 -15.42 -14.19 -1.10
CA GLN A 334 -14.42 -15.15 -0.60
C GLN A 334 -13.86 -16.06 -1.69
N SER A 335 -14.70 -16.46 -2.67
CA SER A 335 -14.23 -17.26 -3.82
C SER A 335 -13.37 -16.47 -4.81
N ALA A 336 -13.40 -15.14 -4.74
CA ALA A 336 -12.61 -14.24 -5.60
C ALA A 336 -11.31 -13.78 -4.95
N LEU A 337 -11.22 -13.81 -3.61
CA LEU A 337 -10.03 -13.53 -2.82
C LEU A 337 -9.06 -14.72 -2.88
#